data_2173e4e7b9541588b3685287f420e355
#
_entry.id   2173e4e7b9541588b3685287f420e355
#
_cell.length_a   1.000
_cell.length_b   1.000
_cell.length_c   1.000
_cell.angle_alpha   90.00
_cell.angle_beta   90.00
_cell.angle_gamma   90.00
#
_symmetry.space_group_name_H-M   'P 1'
#
loop_
_entity.id
_entity.type
_entity.pdbx_description
1 polymer ?
#
loop_
_entity_poly.entity_id
_entity_poly.type
_entity_poly.pdbx_seq_one_letter_code
_entity_poly.pdbx_strand_id
1 'polypeptide(L)'
;MKIALGVSGGIAAYKAAEVCRLLQDRGIRVQVIMTQAAQEFVRPLTFAALSGEKVITGMFADGEEPNIDAAIEHIAVAQSIEALVVVPASADILAKFSQGIASDFLTTL
;
A
#
# COMPACT_ATOMS: atom_id res chain seq x y z
N MET A 1 10.46 -0.73 14.31
CA MET A 1 9.08 -0.34 13.96
C MET A 1 8.84 -0.57 12.47
N LYS A 2 7.70 -1.10 12.12
CA LYS A 2 7.28 -1.31 10.74
C LYS A 2 5.96 -0.61 10.49
N ILE A 3 5.90 0.19 9.43
CA ILE A 3 4.71 0.94 9.03
C ILE A 3 4.28 0.49 7.64
N ALA A 4 2.99 0.33 7.43
CA ALA A 4 2.44 0.19 6.09
C ALA A 4 2.17 1.58 5.52
N LEU A 5 2.67 1.85 4.32
CA LEU A 5 2.41 3.08 3.58
C LEU A 5 1.47 2.76 2.44
N GLY A 6 0.22 3.16 2.59
CA GLY A 6 -0.78 3.01 1.55
C GLY A 6 -0.73 4.18 0.57
N VAL A 7 -0.60 3.87 -0.71
CA VAL A 7 -0.56 4.90 -1.77
C VAL A 7 -1.80 4.75 -2.63
N SER A 8 -2.68 5.73 -2.57
CA SER A 8 -3.87 5.77 -3.41
C SER A 8 -3.68 6.66 -4.64
N GLY A 9 -4.61 6.62 -5.58
CA GLY A 9 -4.49 7.32 -6.84
C GLY A 9 -4.69 8.83 -6.70
N GLY A 10 -3.69 9.59 -7.10
CA GLY A 10 -3.74 11.03 -7.10
C GLY A 10 -2.42 11.62 -7.58
N ILE A 11 -2.45 12.87 -8.03
CA ILE A 11 -1.25 13.56 -8.51
C ILE A 11 -0.16 13.56 -7.44
N ALA A 12 -0.54 13.68 -6.17
CA ALA A 12 0.38 13.72 -5.05
C ALA A 12 1.00 12.35 -4.71
N ALA A 13 0.73 11.29 -5.47
CA ALA A 13 1.33 9.98 -5.24
C ALA A 13 2.87 10.03 -5.22
N TYR A 14 3.48 10.96 -5.97
CA TYR A 14 4.94 11.13 -5.96
C TYR A 14 5.46 11.58 -4.58
N LYS A 15 4.64 12.27 -3.79
CA LYS A 15 5.02 12.68 -2.42
C LYS A 15 5.17 11.48 -1.50
N ALA A 16 4.47 10.39 -1.78
CA ALA A 16 4.60 9.17 -1.00
C ALA A 16 6.03 8.60 -1.08
N ALA A 17 6.71 8.80 -2.22
CA ALA A 17 8.11 8.39 -2.36
C ALA A 17 9.01 9.16 -1.39
N GLU A 18 8.79 10.46 -1.23
CA GLU A 18 9.53 11.27 -0.26
C GLU A 18 9.22 10.84 1.18
N VAL A 19 7.96 10.57 1.47
CA VAL A 19 7.54 10.08 2.80
C VAL A 19 8.20 8.75 3.10
N CYS A 20 8.22 7.83 2.16
CA CYS A 20 8.89 6.53 2.30
C CYS A 20 10.36 6.72 2.67
N ARG A 21 11.07 7.57 1.93
CA ARG A 21 12.47 7.84 2.18
C ARG A 21 12.71 8.47 3.56
N LEU A 22 11.88 9.43 3.93
CA LEU A 22 12.00 10.10 5.22
C LEU A 22 11.76 9.14 6.39
N LEU A 23 10.81 8.23 6.26
CA LEU A 23 10.56 7.22 7.28
C LEU A 23 11.75 6.28 7.42
N GLN A 24 12.33 5.86 6.30
CA GLN A 24 13.51 4.99 6.33
C GLN A 24 14.74 5.69 6.93
N ASP A 25 14.92 6.98 6.67
CA ASP A 25 16.00 7.76 7.25
C ASP A 25 15.93 7.79 8.78
N ARG A 26 14.73 7.55 9.33
CA ARG A 26 14.52 7.46 10.78
C ARG A 26 14.56 6.03 11.32
N GLY A 27 15.00 5.09 10.50
CA GLY A 27 15.11 3.69 10.90
C GLY A 27 13.80 2.93 10.89
N ILE A 28 12.76 3.45 10.25
CA ILE A 28 11.46 2.81 10.16
C ILE A 28 11.41 1.93 8.90
N ARG A 29 11.00 0.67 9.06
CA ARG A 29 10.75 -0.21 7.91
C ARG A 29 9.39 0.13 7.31
N VAL A 30 9.35 0.24 5.98
CA VAL A 30 8.13 0.65 5.26
C VAL A 30 7.69 -0.47 4.33
N GLN A 31 6.46 -0.94 4.53
CA GLN A 31 5.79 -1.84 3.60
C GLN A 31 4.84 -1.01 2.75
N VAL A 32 5.14 -0.88 1.46
CA VAL A 32 4.31 -0.08 0.56
C VAL A 32 3.18 -0.92 -0.02
N ILE A 33 1.98 -0.37 0.02
CA ILE A 33 0.77 -0.96 -0.56
C ILE A 33 0.19 0.05 -1.53
N MET A 34 0.08 -0.31 -2.80
CA MET A 34 -0.44 0.58 -3.83
C MET A 34 -1.81 0.12 -4.30
N THR A 35 -2.75 1.05 -4.43
CA THR A 35 -3.98 0.78 -5.15
C THR A 35 -3.68 0.68 -6.64
N GLN A 36 -4.60 0.11 -7.41
CA GLN A 36 -4.43 0.03 -8.86
C GLN A 36 -4.34 1.43 -9.47
N ALA A 37 -5.16 2.36 -9.00
CA ALA A 37 -5.13 3.74 -9.47
C ALA A 37 -3.79 4.43 -9.18
N ALA A 38 -3.16 4.14 -8.05
CA ALA A 38 -1.86 4.72 -7.71
C ALA A 38 -0.78 4.35 -8.75
N GLN A 39 -0.87 3.16 -9.31
CA GLN A 39 0.10 2.66 -10.29
C GLN A 39 0.06 3.42 -11.62
N GLU A 40 -0.99 4.19 -11.85
CA GLU A 40 -1.08 5.09 -13.02
C GLU A 40 -0.24 6.35 -12.84
N PHE A 41 0.12 6.70 -11.62
CA PHE A 41 0.90 7.90 -11.31
C PHE A 41 2.35 7.58 -11.01
N VAL A 42 2.62 6.50 -10.30
CA VAL A 42 3.97 6.05 -9.92
C VAL A 42 4.03 4.53 -10.06
N ARG A 43 5.10 4.03 -10.64
CA ARG A 43 5.26 2.59 -10.81
C ARG A 43 5.67 1.91 -9.49
N PRO A 44 5.22 0.67 -9.25
CA PRO A 44 5.65 -0.09 -8.07
C PRO A 44 7.16 -0.21 -7.93
N LEU A 45 7.89 -0.27 -9.05
CA LEU A 45 9.34 -0.36 -9.05
C LEU A 45 10.00 0.78 -8.27
N THR A 46 9.45 2.00 -8.36
CA THR A 46 9.97 3.14 -7.63
C THR A 46 9.97 2.88 -6.13
N PHE A 47 8.86 2.38 -5.61
CA PHE A 47 8.73 2.08 -4.19
C PHE A 47 9.51 0.84 -3.78
N ALA A 48 9.61 -0.16 -4.65
CA ALA A 48 10.43 -1.34 -4.38
C ALA A 48 11.90 -0.95 -4.23
N ALA A 49 12.39 -0.07 -5.09
CA ALA A 49 13.76 0.42 -5.03
C ALA A 49 14.00 1.25 -3.76
N LEU A 50 13.04 2.10 -3.38
CA LEU A 50 13.19 2.94 -2.19
C LEU A 50 13.07 2.15 -0.90
N SER A 51 12.10 1.27 -0.79
CA SER A 51 11.84 0.53 0.46
C SER A 51 12.75 -0.69 0.64
N GLY A 52 13.29 -1.22 -0.44
CA GLY A 52 14.05 -2.46 -0.40
C GLY A 52 13.19 -3.70 -0.18
N GLU A 53 11.89 -3.55 -0.22
CA GLU A 53 10.94 -4.63 -0.01
C GLU A 53 9.93 -4.72 -1.17
N LYS A 54 9.28 -5.88 -1.31
CA LYS A 54 8.25 -6.09 -2.32
C LYS A 54 7.09 -5.14 -2.06
N VAL A 55 6.63 -4.47 -3.11
CA VAL A 55 5.43 -3.62 -3.07
C VAL A 55 4.20 -4.49 -3.28
N ILE A 56 3.20 -4.31 -2.44
CA ILE A 56 1.93 -5.02 -2.57
C ILE A 56 1.01 -4.21 -3.47
N THR A 57 0.60 -4.81 -4.59
CA THR A 57 -0.20 -4.13 -5.60
C THR A 57 -1.61 -4.68 -5.75
N GLY A 58 -1.90 -5.81 -5.16
CA GLY A 58 -3.24 -6.38 -5.21
C GLY A 58 -3.36 -7.67 -4.42
N MET A 59 -4.59 -8.09 -4.16
CA MET A 59 -4.89 -9.38 -3.53
C MET A 59 -4.88 -10.52 -4.54
N PHE A 60 -4.97 -10.19 -5.83
CA PHE A 60 -5.09 -11.14 -6.92
C PHE A 60 -3.95 -10.92 -7.89
N ALA A 61 -3.29 -11.97 -8.32
CA ALA A 61 -2.41 -11.90 -9.47
C ALA A 61 -3.28 -11.71 -10.72
N ASP A 62 -2.75 -11.01 -11.72
CA ASP A 62 -3.41 -10.57 -12.96
C ASP A 62 -4.59 -11.45 -13.43
N GLY A 63 -5.81 -11.12 -13.00
CA GLY A 63 -7.01 -11.82 -13.42
C GLY A 63 -7.24 -13.18 -12.76
N GLU A 64 -6.39 -13.61 -11.84
CA GLU A 64 -6.57 -14.87 -11.13
C GLU A 64 -7.52 -14.69 -9.93
N GLU A 65 -8.17 -15.79 -9.56
CA GLU A 65 -9.02 -15.80 -8.37
C GLU A 65 -8.17 -15.67 -7.10
N PRO A 66 -8.77 -15.14 -6.00
CA PRO A 66 -8.06 -15.05 -4.73
C PRO A 66 -7.62 -16.44 -4.27
N ASN A 67 -6.39 -16.54 -3.84
CA ASN A 67 -5.85 -17.80 -3.32
C ASN A 67 -5.52 -17.66 -1.83
N ILE A 68 -5.20 -18.79 -1.21
CA ILE A 68 -4.86 -18.84 0.22
C ILE A 68 -3.60 -18.03 0.50
N ASP A 69 -2.63 -18.02 -0.41
CA ASP A 69 -1.38 -17.29 -0.23
C ASP A 69 -1.61 -15.79 -0.15
N ALA A 70 -2.50 -15.24 -0.98
CA ALA A 70 -2.85 -13.82 -0.93
C ALA A 70 -3.57 -13.47 0.37
N ALA A 71 -4.46 -14.33 0.86
CA ALA A 71 -5.15 -14.13 2.13
C ALA A 71 -4.16 -14.18 3.31
N ILE A 72 -3.21 -15.10 3.29
CA ILE A 72 -2.16 -15.21 4.32
C ILE A 72 -1.27 -13.98 4.30
N GLU A 73 -0.88 -13.49 3.12
CA GLU A 73 -0.07 -12.27 2.99
C GLU A 73 -0.79 -11.07 3.60
N HIS A 74 -2.08 -10.91 3.33
CA HIS A 74 -2.89 -9.84 3.90
C HIS A 74 -2.89 -9.88 5.44
N ILE A 75 -3.11 -11.05 6.02
CA ILE A 75 -3.11 -11.23 7.47
C ILE A 75 -1.72 -10.96 8.05
N ALA A 76 -0.67 -11.48 7.39
CA ALA A 76 0.70 -11.32 7.86
C ALA A 76 1.10 -9.84 7.86
N VAL A 77 0.73 -9.08 6.82
CA VAL A 77 1.00 -7.64 6.77
C VAL A 77 0.27 -6.93 7.91
N ALA A 78 -1.02 -7.19 8.08
CA ALA A 78 -1.81 -6.55 9.12
C ALA A 78 -1.25 -6.79 10.52
N GLN A 79 -0.72 -7.99 10.77
CA GLN A 79 -0.15 -8.35 12.08
C GLN A 79 1.26 -7.82 12.28
N SER A 80 1.99 -7.55 11.20
CA SER A 80 3.41 -7.14 11.28
C SER A 80 3.61 -5.64 11.40
N ILE A 81 2.60 -4.83 11.09
CA ILE A 81 2.71 -3.38 11.09
C ILE A 81 2.19 -2.78 12.40
N GLU A 82 2.78 -1.66 12.80
CA GLU A 82 2.35 -0.91 13.97
C GLU A 82 1.39 0.22 13.62
N ALA A 83 1.46 0.72 12.37
CA ALA A 83 0.59 1.79 11.91
C ALA A 83 0.42 1.71 10.39
N LEU A 84 -0.69 2.26 9.93
CA LEU A 84 -0.98 2.44 8.51
C LEU A 84 -1.06 3.93 8.23
N VAL A 85 -0.26 4.41 7.27
CA VAL A 85 -0.28 5.79 6.79
C VAL A 85 -0.70 5.77 5.33
N VAL A 86 -1.68 6.57 4.96
CA VAL A 86 -2.17 6.64 3.58
C VAL A 86 -1.84 8.01 2.99
N VAL A 87 -1.01 8.03 1.95
CA VAL A 87 -0.55 9.24 1.26
C VAL A 87 -0.44 8.96 -0.24
N PRO A 88 -1.13 9.67 -1.11
CA PRO A 88 -2.29 10.51 -0.81
C PRO A 88 -3.51 9.66 -0.44
N ALA A 89 -4.45 10.27 0.26
CA ALA A 89 -5.74 9.63 0.52
C ALA A 89 -6.76 10.21 -0.46
N SER A 90 -7.06 9.46 -1.52
CA SER A 90 -8.03 9.89 -2.53
C SER A 90 -9.45 9.89 -1.96
N ALA A 91 -10.35 10.64 -2.59
CA ALA A 91 -11.77 10.65 -2.20
C ALA A 91 -12.36 9.25 -2.28
N ASP A 92 -11.98 8.46 -3.29
CA ASP A 92 -12.43 7.08 -3.45
C ASP A 92 -12.01 6.21 -2.26
N ILE A 93 -10.73 6.28 -1.86
CA ILE A 93 -10.23 5.47 -0.75
C ILE A 93 -10.87 5.88 0.59
N LEU A 94 -11.08 7.18 0.79
CA LEU A 94 -11.75 7.68 1.99
C LEU A 94 -13.19 7.21 2.05
N ALA A 95 -13.90 7.23 0.92
CA ALA A 95 -15.26 6.71 0.83
C ALA A 95 -15.31 5.23 1.15
N LYS A 96 -14.39 4.44 0.62
CA LYS A 96 -14.30 3.00 0.90
C LYS A 96 -14.08 2.74 2.37
N PHE A 97 -13.14 3.44 2.99
CA PHE A 97 -12.88 3.29 4.43
C PHE A 97 -14.12 3.66 5.26
N SER A 98 -14.80 4.75 4.93
CA SER A 98 -15.95 5.22 5.71
C SER A 98 -17.15 4.27 5.59
N GLN A 99 -17.28 3.55 4.47
CA GLN A 99 -18.38 2.62 4.20
C GLN A 99 -18.00 1.17 4.48
N GLY A 100 -16.77 0.89 4.85
CA GLY A 100 -16.31 -0.48 5.10
C GLY A 100 -16.19 -1.33 3.84
N ILE A 101 -16.00 -0.69 2.69
CA ILE A 101 -15.83 -1.41 1.41
C ILE A 101 -14.40 -1.92 1.30
N ALA A 102 -14.23 -3.23 1.21
CA ALA A 102 -12.93 -3.90 1.11
C ALA A 102 -12.74 -4.47 -0.30
N SER A 103 -12.47 -3.60 -1.27
CA SER A 103 -12.39 -3.97 -2.69
C SER A 103 -10.97 -4.18 -3.20
N ASP A 104 -9.95 -3.80 -2.43
CA ASP A 104 -8.54 -4.01 -2.78
C ASP A 104 -7.75 -4.40 -1.53
N PHE A 105 -6.44 -4.62 -1.69
CA PHE A 105 -5.60 -5.02 -0.57
C PHE A 105 -5.58 -3.95 0.52
N LEU A 106 -5.43 -2.69 0.14
CA LEU A 106 -5.36 -1.58 1.09
C LEU A 106 -6.63 -1.46 1.93
N THR A 107 -7.80 -1.48 1.30
CA THR A 107 -9.07 -1.33 2.03
C THR A 107 -9.43 -2.55 2.84
N THR A 108 -8.92 -3.73 2.48
CA THR A 108 -9.13 -4.97 3.23
C THR A 108 -8.26 -5.04 4.48
N LEU A 109 -7.11 -4.38 4.46
CA LEU A 109 -6.16 -4.39 5.55
C LEU A 109 -6.75 -3.82 6.83
#